data_3970e41b18c6c732f13adbb4aab5efea
#
_entry.id   3970e41b18c6c732f13adbb4aab5efea
#
_cell.length_a   1.000
_cell.length_b   1.000
_cell.length_c   1.000
_cell.angle_alpha   90.00
_cell.angle_beta   90.00
_cell.angle_gamma   90.00
#
_symmetry.space_group_name_H-M   'P 1'
#
loop_
_entity.id
_entity.type
_entity.pdbx_description
1 polymer ?
#
loop_
_entity_poly.entity_id
_entity_poly.type
_entity_poly.pdbx_seq_one_letter_code
_entity_poly.pdbx_strand_id
1 'polypeptide(L)'
;MPWLSLMQSFLARRFSDVGSHLLKQGVLGVLLTLSLVLGLAVGPAQAIAPFQVPKVAAGDATWLVDEADVISRINEGKISGRLSKLADQTGQEVRLVTIRHFDYGETIQTFTDQLFDRWYPTAEDQANQVLLVLDEVTKTVGIHVGEEAAALLPEDLATSVAQETVLVPLLQGDKYNQAFLDGTDRLVAVLSGQPDPGAPVFDEAFDNLSESTFASAEATEESRGNNAVILIVLLVLATVIPMATYYWYVGFGN
;
A
#
# COMPACT_ATOMS: atom_id res chain seq x y z
N MET A 1 -74.85 5.53 -21.04
CA MET A 1 -74.45 4.70 -19.90
C MET A 1 -73.12 5.24 -19.35
N PRO A 2 -73.13 6.19 -18.39
CA PRO A 2 -71.90 6.85 -17.91
C PRO A 2 -71.13 6.10 -16.81
N TRP A 3 -71.63 4.96 -16.38
CA TRP A 3 -71.05 4.22 -15.24
C TRP A 3 -69.77 3.42 -15.58
N LEU A 4 -69.65 2.93 -16.79
CA LEU A 4 -68.50 2.11 -17.26
C LEU A 4 -67.21 2.97 -17.39
N SER A 5 -67.33 4.23 -17.79
CA SER A 5 -66.18 5.12 -17.95
C SER A 5 -65.60 5.60 -16.59
N LEU A 6 -66.45 5.75 -15.56
CA LEU A 6 -66.05 6.07 -14.22
C LEU A 6 -65.32 4.89 -13.55
N MET A 7 -65.80 3.68 -13.77
CA MET A 7 -65.17 2.49 -13.21
C MET A 7 -63.80 2.19 -13.83
N GLN A 8 -63.65 2.43 -15.15
CA GLN A 8 -62.36 2.26 -15.85
C GLN A 8 -61.33 3.32 -15.38
N SER A 9 -61.75 4.55 -15.17
CA SER A 9 -60.82 5.61 -14.69
C SER A 9 -60.39 5.39 -13.21
N PHE A 10 -61.27 4.80 -12.40
CA PHE A 10 -60.92 4.47 -11.00
C PHE A 10 -59.96 3.31 -10.87
N LEU A 11 -60.14 2.28 -11.71
CA LEU A 11 -59.22 1.11 -11.76
C LEU A 11 -57.85 1.51 -12.34
N ALA A 12 -57.82 2.32 -13.38
CA ALA A 12 -56.54 2.77 -14.00
C ALA A 12 -55.68 3.61 -13.03
N ARG A 13 -56.28 4.50 -12.24
CA ARG A 13 -55.58 5.29 -11.22
C ARG A 13 -55.04 4.42 -10.07
N ARG A 14 -55.80 3.43 -9.62
CA ARG A 14 -55.38 2.58 -8.50
C ARG A 14 -54.25 1.62 -8.87
N PHE A 15 -54.22 1.14 -10.12
CA PHE A 15 -53.13 0.29 -10.63
C PHE A 15 -51.83 1.07 -10.91
N SER A 16 -51.91 2.34 -11.30
CA SER A 16 -50.72 3.17 -11.55
C SER A 16 -49.98 3.53 -10.25
N ASP A 17 -50.73 3.82 -9.17
CA ASP A 17 -50.13 4.17 -7.88
C ASP A 17 -49.47 2.98 -7.19
N VAL A 18 -50.08 1.79 -7.26
CA VAL A 18 -49.51 0.57 -6.66
C VAL A 18 -48.23 0.15 -7.41
N GLY A 19 -48.19 0.27 -8.77
CA GLY A 19 -47.03 -0.04 -9.55
C GLY A 19 -45.83 0.88 -9.25
N SER A 20 -46.10 2.17 -9.06
CA SER A 20 -45.05 3.18 -8.75
C SER A 20 -44.43 3.00 -7.35
N HIS A 21 -45.22 2.59 -6.37
CA HIS A 21 -44.75 2.31 -5.01
C HIS A 21 -43.92 1.03 -4.95
N LEU A 22 -44.32 -0.03 -5.66
CA LEU A 22 -43.58 -1.28 -5.74
C LEU A 22 -42.23 -1.10 -6.49
N LEU A 23 -42.21 -0.28 -7.55
CA LEU A 23 -40.98 0.03 -8.27
C LEU A 23 -40.01 0.84 -7.40
N LYS A 24 -40.50 1.85 -6.68
CA LYS A 24 -39.72 2.67 -5.74
C LYS A 24 -39.14 1.84 -4.60
N GLN A 25 -39.93 0.95 -4.02
CA GLN A 25 -39.48 0.06 -2.96
C GLN A 25 -38.46 -0.97 -3.48
N GLY A 26 -38.64 -1.47 -4.70
CA GLY A 26 -37.67 -2.36 -5.34
C GLY A 26 -36.33 -1.67 -5.60
N VAL A 27 -36.34 -0.47 -6.15
CA VAL A 27 -35.10 0.32 -6.39
C VAL A 27 -34.41 0.68 -5.09
N LEU A 28 -35.16 1.08 -4.06
CA LEU A 28 -34.60 1.38 -2.74
C LEU A 28 -33.98 0.13 -2.11
N GLY A 29 -34.63 -1.03 -2.24
CA GLY A 29 -34.12 -2.32 -1.77
C GLY A 29 -32.81 -2.70 -2.47
N VAL A 30 -32.73 -2.54 -3.78
CA VAL A 30 -31.51 -2.82 -4.57
C VAL A 30 -30.37 -1.85 -4.19
N LEU A 31 -30.67 -0.57 -4.01
CA LEU A 31 -29.67 0.41 -3.56
C LEU A 31 -29.17 0.10 -2.16
N LEU A 32 -30.03 -0.31 -1.26
CA LEU A 32 -29.68 -0.66 0.12
C LEU A 32 -28.84 -1.93 0.18
N THR A 33 -29.17 -2.95 -0.61
CA THR A 33 -28.38 -4.18 -0.72
C THR A 33 -27.03 -3.93 -1.39
N LEU A 34 -26.97 -3.10 -2.44
CA LEU A 34 -25.73 -2.73 -3.11
C LEU A 34 -24.81 -1.93 -2.15
N SER A 35 -25.38 -1.01 -1.38
CA SER A 35 -24.64 -0.23 -0.37
C SER A 35 -24.11 -1.14 0.75
N LEU A 36 -24.89 -2.13 1.19
CA LEU A 36 -24.47 -3.11 2.19
C LEU A 36 -23.34 -4.00 1.68
N VAL A 37 -23.43 -4.47 0.43
CA VAL A 37 -22.39 -5.30 -0.20
C VAL A 37 -21.11 -4.50 -0.41
N LEU A 38 -21.18 -3.24 -0.84
CA LEU A 38 -20.02 -2.37 -0.95
C LEU A 38 -19.38 -2.09 0.42
N GLY A 39 -20.18 -1.90 1.47
CA GLY A 39 -19.69 -1.68 2.84
C GLY A 39 -19.00 -2.89 3.46
N LEU A 40 -19.36 -4.10 3.04
CA LEU A 40 -18.72 -5.35 3.50
C LEU A 40 -17.43 -5.70 2.75
N ALA A 41 -17.19 -5.07 1.59
CA ALA A 41 -15.99 -5.32 0.77
C ALA A 41 -14.76 -4.53 1.25
N VAL A 42 -14.92 -3.57 2.17
CA VAL A 42 -13.80 -2.86 2.79
C VAL A 42 -13.34 -3.72 3.98
N GLY A 43 -12.36 -4.59 3.73
CA GLY A 43 -11.65 -5.25 4.82
C GLY A 43 -11.05 -4.19 5.74
N PRO A 44 -11.03 -4.40 7.07
CA PRO A 44 -10.34 -3.48 7.97
C PRO A 44 -8.87 -3.39 7.53
N ALA A 45 -8.37 -2.18 7.35
CA ALA A 45 -6.94 -1.94 7.27
C ALA A 45 -6.35 -2.35 8.62
N GLN A 46 -5.83 -3.57 8.72
CA GLN A 46 -5.23 -4.06 9.96
C GLN A 46 -3.79 -3.57 9.99
N ALA A 47 -3.52 -2.62 10.87
CA ALA A 47 -2.16 -2.33 11.30
C ALA A 47 -1.61 -3.55 12.06
N ILE A 48 -0.35 -3.87 11.82
CA ILE A 48 0.33 -5.03 12.43
C ILE A 48 1.20 -4.53 13.58
N ALA A 49 1.00 -5.11 14.75
CA ALA A 49 1.90 -4.91 15.88
C ALA A 49 3.05 -5.94 15.86
N PRO A 50 4.22 -5.65 16.47
CA PRO A 50 5.38 -6.54 16.45
C PRO A 50 5.08 -7.98 16.92
N PHE A 51 4.13 -8.17 17.85
CA PHE A 51 3.76 -9.49 18.36
C PHE A 51 2.94 -10.34 17.36
N GLN A 52 2.40 -9.76 16.31
CA GLN A 52 1.63 -10.43 15.26
C GLN A 52 2.53 -10.97 14.13
N VAL A 53 3.72 -10.40 13.97
CA VAL A 53 4.70 -10.91 13.01
C VAL A 53 5.15 -12.31 13.48
N PRO A 54 5.22 -13.31 12.58
CA PRO A 54 5.71 -14.65 12.94
C PRO A 54 7.03 -14.60 13.71
N LYS A 55 7.16 -15.40 14.78
CA LYS A 55 8.38 -15.41 15.56
C LYS A 55 9.47 -16.16 14.80
N VAL A 56 10.62 -15.53 14.70
CA VAL A 56 11.87 -16.12 14.18
C VAL A 56 12.90 -16.07 15.30
N ALA A 57 13.71 -17.10 15.45
CA ALA A 57 14.79 -17.16 16.43
C ALA A 57 16.17 -17.10 15.74
N ALA A 58 17.21 -16.84 16.53
CA ALA A 58 18.58 -16.97 16.07
C ALA A 58 18.84 -18.41 15.57
N GLY A 59 19.52 -18.57 14.46
CA GLY A 59 19.79 -19.86 13.82
C GLY A 59 18.64 -20.43 12.97
N ASP A 60 17.45 -19.79 12.95
CA ASP A 60 16.35 -20.24 12.08
C ASP A 60 16.66 -19.94 10.61
N ALA A 61 16.26 -20.86 9.72
CA ALA A 61 16.46 -20.72 8.26
C ALA A 61 15.44 -19.78 7.59
N THR A 62 14.70 -18.99 8.36
CA THR A 62 13.74 -17.99 7.85
C THR A 62 14.44 -16.65 7.67
N TRP A 63 14.81 -16.31 6.46
CA TRP A 63 15.57 -15.10 6.14
C TRP A 63 14.70 -13.92 5.70
N LEU A 64 13.51 -14.21 5.18
CA LEU A 64 12.53 -13.22 4.72
C LEU A 64 11.14 -13.57 5.26
N VAL A 65 10.46 -12.58 5.84
CA VAL A 65 9.06 -12.63 6.25
C VAL A 65 8.31 -11.56 5.46
N ASP A 66 7.55 -11.96 4.46
CA ASP A 66 6.84 -11.04 3.54
C ASP A 66 5.33 -11.01 3.88
N GLU A 67 4.96 -10.27 4.95
CA GLU A 67 3.56 -10.09 5.36
C GLU A 67 2.79 -9.10 4.47
N ALA A 68 3.52 -8.30 3.67
CA ALA A 68 2.91 -7.39 2.71
C ALA A 68 2.63 -8.04 1.34
N ASP A 69 3.22 -9.23 1.07
CA ASP A 69 3.12 -9.96 -0.21
C ASP A 69 3.62 -9.12 -1.40
N VAL A 70 4.75 -8.41 -1.20
CA VAL A 70 5.34 -7.51 -2.21
C VAL A 70 6.57 -8.07 -2.89
N ILE A 71 7.13 -9.17 -2.39
CA ILE A 71 8.31 -9.82 -2.96
C ILE A 71 7.89 -11.03 -3.80
N SER A 72 8.37 -11.13 -5.01
CA SER A 72 8.08 -12.29 -5.84
C SER A 72 8.79 -13.55 -5.33
N ARG A 73 8.15 -14.70 -5.40
CA ARG A 73 8.70 -16.00 -4.93
C ARG A 73 10.08 -16.34 -5.48
N ILE A 74 10.36 -15.91 -6.71
CA ILE A 74 11.68 -16.11 -7.33
C ILE A 74 12.74 -15.28 -6.58
N ASN A 75 12.40 -14.04 -6.20
CA ASN A 75 13.32 -13.16 -5.50
C ASN A 75 13.40 -13.49 -4.02
N GLU A 76 12.31 -13.97 -3.38
CA GLU A 76 12.39 -14.58 -2.03
C GLU A 76 13.44 -15.70 -1.98
N GLY A 77 13.38 -16.62 -2.95
CA GLY A 77 14.36 -17.71 -3.05
C GLY A 77 15.81 -17.22 -3.25
N LYS A 78 16.01 -16.16 -4.06
CA LYS A 78 17.35 -15.57 -4.26
C LYS A 78 17.86 -14.89 -3.00
N ILE A 79 17.02 -14.08 -2.35
CA ILE A 79 17.33 -13.37 -1.11
C ILE A 79 17.68 -14.38 -0.03
N SER A 80 16.79 -15.34 0.23
CA SER A 80 17.00 -16.37 1.25
C SER A 80 18.27 -17.19 1.00
N GLY A 81 18.55 -17.55 -0.26
CA GLY A 81 19.76 -18.28 -0.59
C GLY A 81 21.05 -17.49 -0.35
N ARG A 82 21.05 -16.17 -0.59
CA ARG A 82 22.20 -15.28 -0.33
C ARG A 82 22.40 -15.09 1.19
N LEU A 83 21.34 -14.86 1.95
CA LEU A 83 21.40 -14.66 3.39
C LEU A 83 21.77 -15.94 4.14
N SER A 84 21.24 -17.10 3.72
CA SER A 84 21.69 -18.39 4.24
C SER A 84 23.19 -18.61 4.03
N LYS A 85 23.68 -18.31 2.82
CA LYS A 85 25.12 -18.45 2.54
C LYS A 85 25.98 -17.48 3.35
N LEU A 86 25.51 -16.27 3.60
CA LEU A 86 26.17 -15.30 4.47
C LEU A 86 26.29 -15.87 5.89
N ALA A 87 25.20 -16.36 6.46
CA ALA A 87 25.16 -16.93 7.79
C ALA A 87 26.11 -18.13 7.91
N ASP A 88 26.10 -19.04 6.92
CA ASP A 88 27.00 -20.22 6.90
C ASP A 88 28.49 -19.84 6.83
N GLN A 89 28.82 -18.71 6.19
CA GLN A 89 30.21 -18.28 5.97
C GLN A 89 30.77 -17.41 7.08
N THR A 90 29.93 -16.55 7.67
CA THR A 90 30.37 -15.49 8.58
C THR A 90 29.79 -15.58 9.97
N GLY A 91 28.71 -16.35 10.15
CA GLY A 91 27.90 -16.36 11.37
C GLY A 91 27.00 -15.14 11.51
N GLN A 92 27.06 -14.15 10.59
CA GLN A 92 26.18 -13.00 10.62
C GLN A 92 24.82 -13.35 10.01
N GLU A 93 23.75 -13.04 10.69
CA GLU A 93 22.40 -13.36 10.29
C GLU A 93 21.61 -12.09 9.96
N VAL A 94 21.11 -12.01 8.75
CA VAL A 94 20.24 -10.90 8.30
C VAL A 94 18.83 -11.41 8.08
N ARG A 95 17.86 -10.71 8.63
CA ARG A 95 16.45 -10.95 8.35
C ARG A 95 15.77 -9.74 7.78
N LEU A 96 14.98 -9.98 6.76
CA LEU A 96 14.21 -8.95 6.07
C LEU A 96 12.74 -9.18 6.35
N VAL A 97 12.01 -8.12 6.67
CA VAL A 97 10.58 -8.18 6.98
C VAL A 97 9.87 -7.12 6.17
N THR A 98 8.76 -7.49 5.53
CA THR A 98 7.83 -6.53 5.00
C THR A 98 6.53 -6.59 5.78
N ILE A 99 5.98 -5.46 6.11
CA ILE A 99 4.67 -5.35 6.74
C ILE A 99 3.79 -4.41 5.93
N ARG A 100 2.48 -4.61 6.00
CA ARG A 100 1.55 -3.73 5.29
C ARG A 100 1.50 -2.35 5.92
N HIS A 101 1.32 -2.28 7.23
CA HIS A 101 1.34 -1.05 8.02
C HIS A 101 1.48 -1.35 9.50
N PHE A 102 2.21 -0.51 10.25
CA PHE A 102 2.33 -0.62 11.70
C PHE A 102 1.28 0.23 12.43
N ASP A 103 1.12 0.03 13.75
CA ASP A 103 0.10 0.70 14.57
C ASP A 103 0.33 2.22 14.65
N TYR A 104 -0.79 2.96 14.76
CA TYR A 104 -0.78 4.41 14.80
C TYR A 104 -0.05 4.94 16.05
N GLY A 105 0.88 5.89 15.84
CA GLY A 105 1.64 6.52 16.92
C GLY A 105 3.03 5.91 17.14
N GLU A 106 3.39 4.85 16.42
CA GLU A 106 4.75 4.31 16.40
C GLU A 106 5.57 4.85 15.21
N THR A 107 6.86 4.59 15.22
CA THR A 107 7.74 4.80 14.07
C THR A 107 8.22 3.45 13.56
N ILE A 108 8.63 3.38 12.29
CA ILE A 108 9.18 2.13 11.76
C ILE A 108 10.41 1.66 12.56
N GLN A 109 11.22 2.61 13.06
CA GLN A 109 12.38 2.26 13.88
C GLN A 109 11.95 1.66 15.22
N THR A 110 10.98 2.27 15.92
CA THR A 110 10.45 1.72 17.19
C THR A 110 9.84 0.33 16.98
N PHE A 111 9.11 0.13 15.89
CA PHE A 111 8.56 -1.17 15.52
C PHE A 111 9.68 -2.20 15.29
N THR A 112 10.74 -1.81 14.54
CA THR A 112 11.89 -2.66 14.25
C THR A 112 12.61 -3.07 15.53
N ASP A 113 12.84 -2.14 16.44
CA ASP A 113 13.51 -2.38 17.72
C ASP A 113 12.70 -3.34 18.60
N GLN A 114 11.39 -3.12 18.72
CA GLN A 114 10.50 -4.02 19.48
C GLN A 114 10.42 -5.43 18.87
N LEU A 115 10.42 -5.54 17.54
CA LEU A 115 10.43 -6.83 16.86
C LEU A 115 11.74 -7.56 17.07
N PHE A 116 12.87 -6.83 17.02
CA PHE A 116 14.20 -7.35 17.27
C PHE A 116 14.33 -7.92 18.68
N ASP A 117 13.94 -7.15 19.71
CA ASP A 117 13.96 -7.57 21.11
C ASP A 117 13.04 -8.78 21.36
N ARG A 118 11.92 -8.84 20.69
CA ARG A 118 10.99 -9.98 20.80
C ARG A 118 11.55 -11.25 20.16
N TRP A 119 12.25 -11.15 19.05
CA TRP A 119 12.83 -12.29 18.35
C TRP A 119 14.09 -12.79 19.06
N TYR A 120 14.89 -11.87 19.56
CA TYR A 120 16.20 -12.13 20.18
C TYR A 120 16.22 -11.64 21.63
N PRO A 121 15.71 -12.43 22.59
CA PRO A 121 15.51 -11.97 23.96
C PRO A 121 16.80 -11.85 24.79
N THR A 122 17.91 -12.38 24.32
CA THR A 122 19.21 -12.33 25.02
C THR A 122 20.26 -11.57 24.21
N ALA A 123 21.19 -10.94 24.88
CA ALA A 123 22.30 -10.23 24.22
C ALA A 123 23.13 -11.16 23.30
N GLU A 124 23.24 -12.44 23.67
CA GLU A 124 23.92 -13.44 22.86
C GLU A 124 23.17 -13.74 21.57
N ASP A 125 21.83 -13.85 21.64
CA ASP A 125 20.99 -14.04 20.46
C ASP A 125 20.98 -12.81 19.53
N GLN A 126 21.17 -11.61 20.09
CA GLN A 126 21.16 -10.33 19.36
C GLN A 126 22.48 -10.04 18.63
N ALA A 127 23.60 -10.52 19.18
CA ALA A 127 24.94 -10.02 18.86
C ALA A 127 25.26 -9.96 17.36
N ASN A 128 24.95 -11.02 16.63
CA ASN A 128 25.27 -11.20 15.20
C ASN A 128 24.05 -10.99 14.28
N GLN A 129 22.97 -10.41 14.79
CA GLN A 129 21.71 -10.24 14.03
C GLN A 129 21.62 -8.87 13.37
N VAL A 130 21.03 -8.83 12.18
CA VAL A 130 20.59 -7.62 11.51
C VAL A 130 19.14 -7.81 11.10
N LEU A 131 18.27 -6.88 11.48
CA LEU A 131 16.87 -6.87 11.12
C LEU A 131 16.52 -5.62 10.33
N LEU A 132 16.01 -5.78 9.12
CA LEU A 132 15.50 -4.70 8.29
C LEU A 132 14.00 -4.88 8.09
N VAL A 133 13.21 -3.85 8.39
CA VAL A 133 11.76 -3.87 8.29
C VAL A 133 11.29 -2.77 7.34
N LEU A 134 10.40 -3.11 6.42
CA LEU A 134 9.74 -2.20 5.50
C LEU A 134 8.24 -2.14 5.81
N ASP A 135 7.70 -0.93 5.96
CA ASP A 135 6.26 -0.66 5.89
C ASP A 135 5.88 -0.30 4.44
N GLU A 136 4.98 -1.10 3.86
CA GLU A 136 4.54 -0.96 2.47
C GLU A 136 3.72 0.31 2.25
N VAL A 137 2.85 0.67 3.20
CA VAL A 137 1.91 1.79 3.05
C VAL A 137 2.62 3.13 3.23
N THR A 138 3.45 3.27 4.27
CA THR A 138 4.15 4.54 4.56
C THR A 138 5.46 4.69 3.78
N LYS A 139 5.93 3.62 3.11
CA LYS A 139 7.24 3.59 2.43
C LYS A 139 8.35 4.03 3.38
N THR A 140 8.38 3.44 4.55
CA THR A 140 9.42 3.70 5.55
C THR A 140 10.19 2.42 5.85
N VAL A 141 11.48 2.54 6.10
CA VAL A 141 12.40 1.43 6.37
C VAL A 141 13.12 1.67 7.68
N GLY A 142 13.05 0.67 8.58
CA GLY A 142 13.82 0.62 9.81
C GLY A 142 14.87 -0.47 9.74
N ILE A 143 16.00 -0.27 10.42
CA ILE A 143 17.05 -1.26 10.53
C ILE A 143 17.58 -1.32 11.98
N HIS A 144 17.77 -2.52 12.49
CA HIS A 144 18.43 -2.77 13.78
C HIS A 144 19.62 -3.69 13.58
N VAL A 145 20.75 -3.36 14.23
CA VAL A 145 22.02 -4.07 14.09
C VAL A 145 22.52 -4.48 15.46
N GLY A 146 22.78 -5.76 15.65
CA GLY A 146 23.35 -6.29 16.88
C GLY A 146 24.81 -5.87 17.09
N GLU A 147 25.30 -5.99 18.31
CA GLU A 147 26.58 -5.42 18.74
C GLU A 147 27.79 -5.96 17.94
N GLU A 148 27.83 -7.25 17.67
CA GLU A 148 28.92 -7.85 16.86
C GLU A 148 28.79 -7.48 15.38
N ALA A 149 27.57 -7.48 14.86
CA ALA A 149 27.31 -7.08 13.47
C ALA A 149 27.65 -5.60 13.23
N ALA A 150 27.48 -4.72 14.24
CA ALA A 150 27.81 -3.31 14.17
C ALA A 150 29.29 -3.02 13.93
N ALA A 151 30.18 -3.96 14.26
CA ALA A 151 31.59 -3.84 13.95
C ALA A 151 31.87 -3.85 12.43
N LEU A 152 31.03 -4.51 11.64
CA LEU A 152 31.10 -4.58 10.18
C LEU A 152 30.10 -3.61 9.52
N LEU A 153 28.94 -3.41 10.13
CA LEU A 153 27.87 -2.57 9.65
C LEU A 153 27.57 -1.44 10.67
N PRO A 154 28.42 -0.36 10.71
CA PRO A 154 28.19 0.78 11.57
C PRO A 154 26.86 1.47 11.28
N GLU A 155 26.35 2.24 12.24
CA GLU A 155 25.03 2.90 12.19
C GLU A 155 24.83 3.76 10.93
N ASP A 156 25.85 4.54 10.55
CA ASP A 156 25.81 5.36 9.33
C ASP A 156 25.59 4.52 8.08
N LEU A 157 26.28 3.38 8.00
CA LEU A 157 26.19 2.47 6.86
C LEU A 157 24.86 1.70 6.87
N ALA A 158 24.41 1.26 8.04
CA ALA A 158 23.10 0.63 8.18
C ALA A 158 21.97 1.59 7.75
N THR A 159 22.05 2.85 8.18
CA THR A 159 21.11 3.90 7.75
C THR A 159 21.17 4.14 6.25
N SER A 160 22.37 4.19 5.65
CA SER A 160 22.53 4.33 4.19
C SER A 160 21.91 3.14 3.44
N VAL A 161 22.10 1.90 3.93
CA VAL A 161 21.43 0.73 3.35
C VAL A 161 19.91 0.89 3.38
N ALA A 162 19.34 1.26 4.51
CA ALA A 162 17.90 1.40 4.69
C ALA A 162 17.32 2.55 3.84
N GLN A 163 17.95 3.74 3.90
CA GLN A 163 17.38 4.95 3.32
C GLN A 163 17.76 5.18 1.85
N GLU A 164 18.97 4.77 1.44
CA GLU A 164 19.45 5.04 0.10
C GLU A 164 19.33 3.80 -0.81
N THR A 165 19.62 2.60 -0.30
CA THR A 165 19.57 1.39 -1.13
C THR A 165 18.18 0.80 -1.21
N VAL A 166 17.46 0.71 -0.07
CA VAL A 166 16.14 0.08 -0.03
C VAL A 166 15.03 1.08 -0.30
N LEU A 167 15.02 2.23 0.38
CA LEU A 167 13.91 3.17 0.29
C LEU A 167 13.82 3.88 -1.06
N VAL A 168 14.95 4.31 -1.65
CA VAL A 168 14.94 5.09 -2.89
C VAL A 168 14.24 4.38 -4.06
N PRO A 169 14.50 3.09 -4.37
CA PRO A 169 13.77 2.37 -5.43
C PRO A 169 12.27 2.28 -5.19
N LEU A 170 11.83 2.26 -3.93
CA LEU A 170 10.42 2.22 -3.56
C LEU A 170 9.72 3.54 -3.87
N LEU A 171 10.38 4.66 -3.58
CA LEU A 171 9.87 6.00 -3.89
C LEU A 171 9.83 6.28 -5.39
N GLN A 172 10.69 5.62 -6.17
CA GLN A 172 10.78 5.76 -7.62
C GLN A 172 9.90 4.80 -8.42
N GLY A 173 8.88 4.18 -7.83
CA GLY A 173 7.91 3.37 -8.56
C GLY A 173 7.72 1.95 -8.01
N ASP A 174 7.68 1.82 -6.69
CA ASP A 174 7.31 0.58 -5.99
C ASP A 174 8.18 -0.63 -6.38
N LYS A 175 9.47 -0.40 -6.59
CA LYS A 175 10.42 -1.43 -7.06
C LYS A 175 10.89 -2.34 -5.92
N TYR A 176 9.96 -2.95 -5.17
CA TYR A 176 10.24 -3.78 -3.99
C TYR A 176 11.27 -4.88 -4.25
N ASN A 177 11.09 -5.64 -5.34
CA ASN A 177 12.00 -6.74 -5.67
C ASN A 177 13.44 -6.25 -5.89
N GLN A 178 13.62 -5.13 -6.57
CA GLN A 178 14.95 -4.53 -6.79
C GLN A 178 15.52 -4.02 -5.46
N ALA A 179 14.75 -3.23 -4.70
CA ALA A 179 15.15 -2.68 -3.42
C ALA A 179 15.69 -3.75 -2.46
N PHE A 180 14.97 -4.87 -2.32
CA PHE A 180 15.37 -5.96 -1.43
C PHE A 180 16.56 -6.77 -1.98
N LEU A 181 16.66 -6.94 -3.29
CA LEU A 181 17.85 -7.58 -3.90
C LEU A 181 19.10 -6.72 -3.72
N ASP A 182 19.02 -5.42 -4.02
CA ASP A 182 20.13 -4.49 -3.90
C ASP A 182 20.55 -4.31 -2.43
N GLY A 183 19.57 -4.18 -1.51
CA GLY A 183 19.81 -4.15 -0.08
C GLY A 183 20.46 -5.42 0.44
N THR A 184 20.00 -6.59 -0.02
CA THR A 184 20.61 -7.89 0.31
C THR A 184 22.06 -7.96 -0.19
N ASP A 185 22.31 -7.57 -1.42
CA ASP A 185 23.65 -7.64 -2.00
C ASP A 185 24.63 -6.73 -1.27
N ARG A 186 24.20 -5.51 -0.91
CA ARG A 186 25.01 -4.58 -0.14
C ARG A 186 25.29 -5.07 1.27
N LEU A 187 24.25 -5.58 1.99
CA LEU A 187 24.43 -6.17 3.33
C LEU A 187 25.35 -7.39 3.30
N VAL A 188 25.19 -8.29 2.33
CA VAL A 188 26.05 -9.46 2.16
C VAL A 188 27.50 -9.05 1.92
N ALA A 189 27.76 -8.08 1.05
CA ALA A 189 29.12 -7.60 0.78
C ALA A 189 29.78 -7.06 2.07
N VAL A 190 29.10 -6.16 2.76
CA VAL A 190 29.64 -5.51 3.97
C VAL A 190 29.84 -6.51 5.11
N LEU A 191 28.85 -7.34 5.40
CA LEU A 191 28.91 -8.33 6.48
C LEU A 191 29.85 -9.51 6.17
N SER A 192 30.25 -9.67 4.89
CA SER A 192 31.35 -10.57 4.51
C SER A 192 32.73 -9.92 4.60
N GLY A 193 32.84 -8.70 5.11
CA GLY A 193 34.09 -7.96 5.23
C GLY A 193 34.60 -7.38 3.91
N GLN A 194 33.76 -7.31 2.87
CA GLN A 194 34.09 -6.65 1.60
C GLN A 194 33.89 -5.12 1.72
N PRO A 195 34.57 -4.32 0.91
CA PRO A 195 34.29 -2.90 0.83
C PRO A 195 32.82 -2.64 0.48
N ASP A 196 32.21 -1.61 1.10
CA ASP A 196 30.86 -1.19 0.75
C ASP A 196 30.77 -0.82 -0.74
N PRO A 197 29.90 -1.46 -1.53
CA PRO A 197 29.68 -1.09 -2.92
C PRO A 197 29.00 0.28 -3.08
N GLY A 198 28.48 0.86 -1.99
CA GLY A 198 27.68 2.08 -2.02
C GLY A 198 26.22 1.86 -2.41
N ALA A 199 25.44 2.91 -2.27
CA ALA A 199 24.06 2.92 -2.76
C ALA A 199 24.04 2.81 -4.30
N PRO A 200 23.04 2.13 -4.89
CA PRO A 200 22.89 2.09 -6.33
C PRO A 200 22.78 3.51 -6.89
N VAL A 201 23.55 3.81 -7.92
CA VAL A 201 23.43 5.07 -8.65
C VAL A 201 22.18 4.97 -9.52
N PHE A 202 21.12 5.63 -9.09
CA PHE A 202 19.94 5.80 -9.92
C PHE A 202 20.25 6.90 -10.93
N ASP A 203 20.22 6.57 -12.23
CA ASP A 203 20.44 7.56 -13.29
C ASP A 203 19.54 8.77 -13.07
N GLU A 204 20.14 9.96 -13.00
CA GLU A 204 19.42 11.25 -12.95
C GLU A 204 18.49 11.46 -14.15
N ALA A 205 18.52 10.56 -15.14
CA ALA A 205 17.53 10.47 -16.20
C ALA A 205 16.07 10.32 -15.67
N PHE A 206 15.91 9.78 -14.45
CA PHE A 206 14.58 9.73 -13.79
C PHE A 206 14.21 11.04 -13.11
N ASP A 207 15.14 11.84 -12.63
CA ASP A 207 14.86 13.20 -12.13
C ASP A 207 14.33 14.09 -13.27
N ASN A 208 14.90 13.96 -14.45
CA ASN A 208 14.42 14.64 -15.65
C ASN A 208 13.04 14.13 -16.13
N LEU A 209 12.69 12.86 -15.84
CA LEU A 209 11.35 12.35 -16.10
C LEU A 209 10.34 12.80 -15.04
N SER A 210 10.77 13.01 -13.80
CA SER A 210 9.94 13.59 -12.74
C SER A 210 9.70 15.07 -12.98
N GLU A 211 10.69 15.84 -13.43
CA GLU A 211 10.51 17.22 -13.87
C GLU A 211 9.68 17.33 -15.17
N SER A 212 9.77 16.33 -16.07
CA SER A 212 8.95 16.32 -17.29
C SER A 212 7.54 15.77 -17.09
N THR A 213 7.27 15.08 -15.98
CA THR A 213 5.94 14.54 -15.66
C THR A 213 5.13 15.52 -14.80
N PHE A 214 5.79 16.40 -14.04
CA PHE A 214 5.16 17.59 -13.51
C PHE A 214 5.22 18.65 -14.58
N ALA A 215 4.08 18.88 -15.25
CA ALA A 215 3.94 20.01 -16.18
C ALA A 215 4.51 21.26 -15.50
N SER A 216 5.41 21.99 -16.18
CA SER A 216 5.93 23.25 -15.67
C SER A 216 4.77 24.17 -15.27
N ALA A 217 4.98 25.10 -14.35
CA ALA A 217 3.92 26.03 -13.94
C ALA A 217 3.26 26.72 -15.14
N GLU A 218 4.02 26.96 -16.21
CA GLU A 218 3.56 27.51 -17.48
C GLU A 218 2.68 26.53 -18.27
N ALA A 219 3.04 25.24 -18.37
CA ALA A 219 2.22 24.21 -19.01
C ALA A 219 0.95 23.91 -18.18
N THR A 220 0.99 24.10 -16.86
CA THR A 220 -0.17 24.01 -15.98
C THR A 220 -1.11 25.20 -16.20
N GLU A 221 -0.60 26.39 -16.49
CA GLU A 221 -1.42 27.56 -16.78
C GLU A 221 -2.14 27.42 -18.14
N GLU A 222 -1.47 26.89 -19.16
CA GLU A 222 -2.07 26.64 -20.48
C GLU A 222 -3.12 25.52 -20.44
N SER A 223 -2.88 24.47 -19.65
CA SER A 223 -3.83 23.38 -19.39
C SER A 223 -4.98 23.78 -18.46
N ARG A 224 -4.80 24.81 -17.64
CA ARG A 224 -5.80 25.29 -16.67
C ARG A 224 -7.08 25.75 -17.33
N GLY A 225 -7.00 26.38 -18.51
CA GLY A 225 -8.16 26.80 -19.30
C GLY A 225 -9.04 25.62 -19.73
N ASN A 226 -8.45 24.57 -20.27
CA ASN A 226 -9.18 23.39 -20.73
C ASN A 226 -9.67 22.51 -19.57
N ASN A 227 -8.87 22.34 -18.51
CA ASN A 227 -9.26 21.57 -17.34
C ASN A 227 -10.35 22.26 -16.52
N ALA A 228 -10.32 23.59 -16.43
CA ALA A 228 -11.38 24.38 -15.80
C ALA A 228 -12.70 24.26 -16.56
N VAL A 229 -12.68 24.27 -17.91
CA VAL A 229 -13.86 24.04 -18.72
C VAL A 229 -14.43 22.64 -18.52
N ILE A 230 -13.59 21.60 -18.50
CA ILE A 230 -14.02 20.21 -18.23
C ILE A 230 -14.64 20.10 -16.84
N LEU A 231 -14.03 20.72 -15.83
CA LEU A 231 -14.53 20.72 -14.46
C LEU A 231 -15.88 21.44 -14.33
N ILE A 232 -16.06 22.58 -15.00
CA ILE A 232 -17.32 23.30 -15.07
C ILE A 232 -18.39 22.46 -15.79
N VAL A 233 -18.06 21.84 -16.91
CA VAL A 233 -18.97 20.94 -17.65
C VAL A 233 -19.40 19.76 -16.79
N LEU A 234 -18.48 19.11 -16.09
CA LEU A 234 -18.80 18.01 -15.16
C LEU A 234 -19.69 18.47 -14.00
N LEU A 235 -19.45 19.66 -13.46
CA LEU A 235 -20.24 20.23 -12.37
C LEU A 235 -21.65 20.59 -12.85
N VAL A 236 -21.80 21.15 -14.05
CA VAL A 236 -23.10 21.40 -14.69
C VAL A 236 -23.85 20.09 -14.95
N LEU A 237 -23.18 19.07 -15.50
CA LEU A 237 -23.78 17.76 -15.73
C LEU A 237 -24.23 17.11 -14.41
N ALA A 238 -23.42 17.20 -13.36
CA ALA A 238 -23.75 16.65 -12.04
C ALA A 238 -24.98 17.31 -11.39
N THR A 239 -25.25 18.58 -11.74
CA THR A 239 -26.44 19.30 -11.26
C THR A 239 -27.65 19.15 -12.19
N VAL A 240 -27.43 19.20 -13.50
CA VAL A 240 -28.51 19.16 -14.49
C VAL A 240 -29.12 17.78 -14.64
N ILE A 241 -28.30 16.71 -14.60
CA ILE A 241 -28.81 15.34 -14.76
C ILE A 241 -29.81 14.97 -13.66
N PRO A 242 -29.55 15.16 -12.36
CA PRO A 242 -30.51 14.88 -11.32
C PRO A 242 -31.77 15.74 -11.41
N MET A 243 -31.59 17.00 -11.81
CA MET A 243 -32.71 17.93 -11.99
C MET A 243 -33.59 17.54 -13.18
N ALA A 244 -32.99 17.22 -14.31
CA ALA A 244 -33.70 16.76 -15.51
C ALA A 244 -34.42 15.43 -15.26
N THR A 245 -33.79 14.47 -14.57
CA THR A 245 -34.41 13.20 -14.19
C THR A 245 -35.56 13.40 -13.21
N TYR A 246 -35.44 14.34 -12.28
CA TYR A 246 -36.52 14.70 -11.37
C TYR A 246 -37.72 15.29 -12.15
N TYR A 247 -37.50 16.29 -13.02
CA TYR A 247 -38.58 16.91 -13.82
C TYR A 247 -39.19 15.95 -14.82
N TRP A 248 -38.38 15.09 -15.46
CA TRP A 248 -38.89 14.01 -16.28
C TRP A 248 -39.83 13.09 -15.50
N TYR A 249 -39.40 12.68 -14.31
CA TYR A 249 -40.19 11.78 -13.47
C TYR A 249 -41.49 12.41 -12.96
N VAL A 250 -41.46 13.68 -12.58
CA VAL A 250 -42.62 14.44 -12.13
C VAL A 250 -43.53 14.85 -13.30
N GLY A 251 -42.96 15.19 -14.45
CA GLY A 251 -43.73 15.64 -15.63
C GLY A 251 -44.47 14.53 -16.36
N PHE A 252 -43.97 13.30 -16.35
CA PHE A 252 -44.64 12.14 -16.96
C PHE A 252 -45.48 11.32 -15.96
N GLY A 253 -45.53 11.72 -14.70
CA GLY A 253 -46.28 11.04 -13.65
C GLY A 253 -47.68 11.61 -13.37
N ASN A 254 -48.16 12.56 -14.21
CA ASN A 254 -49.52 13.12 -14.14
C ASN A 254 -50.38 12.66 -15.33
#